data_48599644cfea7c19e09a622bd463f1d3
#
_entry.id   48599644cfea7c19e09a622bd463f1d3
#
_cell.length_a   1.000
_cell.length_b   1.000
_cell.length_c   1.000
_cell.angle_alpha   90.00
_cell.angle_beta   90.00
_cell.angle_gamma   90.00
#
_symmetry.space_group_name_H-M   'P 1'
#
loop_
_entity.id
_entity.type
_entity.pdbx_description
1 polymer ?
#
loop_
_entity_poly.entity_id
_entity_poly.type
_entity_poly.pdbx_seq_one_letter_code
_entity_poly.pdbx_strand_id
1 'polypeptide(L)' 'MFSEELLELDRNTVEFMIEDMRRQIEENDEQIKQKDEQLRQLDEQIKQLDEQIRQSEQEIQKMEEAKE' A
#
# COMPACT_ATOMS: atom_id res chain seq x y z
N MET A 1 13.22 -11.27 -41.23
CA MET A 1 14.31 -10.31 -41.30
C MET A 1 13.75 -8.91 -41.15
N PHE A 2 14.25 -8.17 -40.18
CA PHE A 2 13.75 -6.84 -39.93
C PHE A 2 14.41 -5.85 -40.91
N SER A 3 13.60 -5.00 -41.52
CA SER A 3 14.12 -3.96 -42.41
C SER A 3 14.77 -2.86 -41.57
N GLU A 4 15.71 -2.12 -42.16
CA GLU A 4 16.35 -1.00 -41.51
C GLU A 4 15.33 0.09 -41.12
N GLU A 5 14.30 0.27 -41.93
CA GLU A 5 13.22 1.22 -41.66
C GLU A 5 12.44 0.83 -40.41
N LEU A 6 12.22 -0.45 -40.19
CA LEU A 6 11.55 -0.97 -39.02
C LEU A 6 12.42 -0.79 -37.77
N LEU A 7 13.72 -0.96 -37.92
CA LEU A 7 14.65 -0.74 -36.81
C LEU A 7 14.75 0.74 -36.40
N GLU A 8 14.69 1.67 -37.35
CA GLU A 8 14.68 3.10 -37.03
C GLU A 8 13.37 3.55 -36.41
N LEU A 9 12.24 3.08 -36.92
CA LEU A 9 10.94 3.33 -36.31
C LEU A 9 10.86 2.76 -34.89
N ASP A 10 11.42 1.56 -34.70
CA ASP A 10 11.47 0.91 -33.39
C ASP A 10 12.30 1.69 -32.39
N ARG A 11 13.38 2.34 -32.84
CA ARG A 11 14.25 3.07 -31.94
C ARG A 11 13.54 4.23 -31.27
N ASN A 12 12.84 5.06 -32.01
CA ASN A 12 12.09 6.18 -31.47
C ASN A 12 10.89 5.68 -30.64
N THR A 13 10.24 4.62 -31.11
CA THR A 13 9.11 4.01 -30.39
C THR A 13 9.58 3.39 -29.08
N VAL A 14 10.71 2.72 -29.10
CA VAL A 14 11.28 2.11 -27.88
C VAL A 14 11.66 3.18 -26.88
N GLU A 15 12.28 4.27 -27.30
CA GLU A 15 12.63 5.38 -26.42
C GLU A 15 11.39 5.99 -25.78
N PHE A 16 10.35 6.20 -26.56
CA PHE A 16 9.07 6.70 -26.04
C PHE A 16 8.46 5.73 -25.06
N MET A 17 8.50 4.44 -25.35
CA MET A 17 7.97 3.41 -24.45
C MET A 17 8.73 3.34 -23.15
N ILE A 18 10.05 3.51 -23.20
CA ILE A 18 10.88 3.53 -22.00
C ILE A 18 10.51 4.72 -21.12
N GLU A 19 10.34 5.88 -21.69
CA GLU A 19 9.94 7.08 -20.94
C GLU A 19 8.55 6.91 -20.31
N ASP A 20 7.63 6.35 -21.07
CA ASP A 20 6.29 6.09 -20.58
C ASP A 20 6.30 5.07 -19.44
N MET A 21 7.07 4.00 -19.57
CA MET A 21 7.24 3.02 -18.53
C MET A 21 7.87 3.61 -17.27
N ARG A 22 8.88 4.46 -17.41
CA ARG A 22 9.49 5.13 -16.26
C ARG A 22 8.48 5.99 -15.53
N ARG A 23 7.65 6.72 -16.25
CA ARG A 23 6.59 7.52 -15.64
C ARG A 23 5.58 6.67 -14.91
N GLN A 24 5.19 5.54 -15.50
CA GLN A 24 4.27 4.61 -14.87
C GLN A 24 4.87 4.00 -13.61
N ILE A 25 6.14 3.67 -13.62
CA ILE A 25 6.83 3.15 -12.45
C ILE A 25 6.86 4.20 -11.34
N GLU A 26 7.17 5.45 -11.66
CA GLU A 26 7.18 6.53 -10.68
C GLU A 26 5.80 6.76 -10.08
N GLU A 27 4.75 6.74 -10.91
CA GLU A 27 3.38 6.87 -10.43
C GLU A 27 2.99 5.70 -9.53
N ASN A 28 3.36 4.48 -9.92
CA ASN A 28 3.09 3.29 -9.12
C ASN A 28 3.84 3.33 -7.80
N ASP A 29 5.09 3.76 -7.79
CA ASP A 29 5.88 3.91 -6.56
C ASP A 29 5.21 4.89 -5.61
N GLU A 30 4.71 6.00 -6.12
CA GLU A 30 4.00 6.98 -5.32
C GLU A 30 2.71 6.41 -4.72
N GLN A 31 1.96 5.65 -5.53
CA GLN A 31 0.75 4.98 -5.05
C GLN A 31 1.07 3.96 -3.97
N ILE A 32 2.15 3.21 -4.13
CA ILE A 32 2.58 2.23 -3.13
C ILE A 32 2.91 2.94 -1.81
N LYS A 33 3.63 4.05 -1.87
CA LYS A 33 3.97 4.82 -0.68
C LYS A 33 2.72 5.32 0.05
N GLN A 34 1.74 5.81 -0.70
CA GLN A 34 0.48 6.27 -0.12
C GLN A 34 -0.29 5.13 0.54
N LYS A 35 -0.34 3.98 -0.12
CA LYS A 35 -1.02 2.80 0.44
C LYS A 35 -0.31 2.27 1.66
N ASP A 36 1.02 2.26 1.66
CA ASP A 36 1.80 1.86 2.83
C ASP A 36 1.51 2.75 4.03
N GLU A 37 1.42 4.05 3.81
CA GLU A 37 1.08 4.99 4.87
C GLU A 37 -0.33 4.76 5.41
N GLN A 38 -1.29 4.50 4.52
CA GLN A 38 -2.66 4.18 4.93
C GLN A 38 -2.71 2.88 5.73
N LEU A 39 -1.96 1.87 5.30
CA LEU A 39 -1.88 0.60 6.04
C LEU A 39 -1.29 0.80 7.42
N ARG A 40 -0.27 1.62 7.54
CA ARG A 40 0.35 1.94 8.83
C ARG A 40 -0.65 2.61 9.76
N GLN A 41 -1.45 3.55 9.25
CA GLN A 41 -2.47 4.22 10.04
C GLN A 41 -3.57 3.25 10.48
N LEU A 42 -3.97 2.34 9.59
CA LEU A 42 -4.95 1.31 9.93
C LEU A 42 -4.42 0.36 11.01
N ASP A 43 -3.18 -0.05 10.90
CA ASP A 43 -2.54 -0.88 11.93
C ASP A 43 -2.54 -0.20 13.29
N GLU A 44 -2.24 1.09 13.31
CA GLU A 44 -2.28 1.89 14.53
C GLU A 44 -3.67 1.91 15.14
N GLN A 45 -4.70 2.12 14.31
CA GLN A 45 -6.09 2.10 14.76
C GLN A 45 -6.49 0.74 15.31
N ILE A 46 -6.08 -0.33 14.65
CA ILE A 46 -6.36 -1.69 15.11
C ILE A 46 -5.73 -1.92 16.48
N LYS A 47 -4.49 -1.49 16.68
CA LYS A 47 -3.82 -1.62 17.97
C LYS A 47 -4.56 -0.87 19.08
N GLN A 48 -5.05 0.33 18.78
CA GLN A 48 -5.82 1.10 19.74
C GLN A 48 -7.14 0.43 20.07
N LEU A 49 -7.82 -0.12 19.08
CA LEU A 49 -9.07 -0.85 19.30
C LEU A 49 -8.84 -2.12 20.11
N ASP A 50 -7.79 -2.86 19.83
CA ASP A 50 -7.42 -4.05 20.59
C ASP A 50 -7.17 -3.71 22.05
N GLU A 51 -6.48 -2.61 22.31
CA GLU A 51 -6.23 -2.15 23.68
C GLU A 51 -7.52 -1.78 24.39
N GLN A 52 -8.44 -1.08 23.70
CA GLN A 52 -9.74 -0.75 24.27
C GLN A 52 -10.55 -1.99 24.60
N ILE A 53 -10.54 -2.98 23.71
CA ILE A 53 -11.23 -4.24 23.92
C ILE A 53 -10.66 -4.95 25.15
N ARG A 54 -9.35 -4.99 25.26
CA ARG A 54 -8.69 -5.63 26.41
C ARG A 54 -9.07 -4.95 27.73
N GLN A 55 -9.09 -3.62 27.75
CA GLN A 55 -9.51 -2.86 28.93
C GLN A 55 -10.95 -3.13 29.28
N SER A 56 -11.82 -3.19 28.29
CA SER A 56 -13.25 -3.47 28.50
C SER A 56 -13.43 -4.88 29.05
N GLU A 57 -12.70 -5.86 28.52
CA GLU A 57 -12.75 -7.23 29.03
C GLU A 57 -12.31 -7.31 30.49
N GLN A 58 -11.28 -6.59 30.87
CA GLN A 58 -10.82 -6.53 32.26
C GLN A 58 -11.87 -5.90 33.17
N GLU A 59 -12.52 -4.84 32.71
CA GLU A 59 -13.59 -4.20 33.49
C GLU A 59 -14.78 -5.13 33.66
N ILE A 60 -15.17 -5.85 32.62
CA ILE A 60 -16.27 -6.82 32.70
C ILE A 60 -15.91 -7.92 33.68
N GLN A 61 -14.69 -8.43 33.63
CA GLN A 61 -14.23 -9.47 34.55
C GLN A 61 -14.28 -9.00 35.99
N LYS A 62 -13.86 -7.75 36.25
CA LYS A 62 -13.95 -7.18 37.59
C LYS A 62 -15.39 -7.05 38.08
N MET A 63 -16.30 -6.68 37.20
CA MET A 63 -17.72 -6.60 37.54
C MET A 63 -18.30 -7.98 37.86
N GLU A 64 -17.94 -9.01 37.13
CA GLU A 64 -18.36 -10.37 37.40
C GLU A 64 -17.83 -10.86 38.72
N GLU A 65 -16.58 -10.60 39.04
CA GLU A 65 -15.99 -10.97 40.32
C GLU A 65 -16.65 -10.20 41.48
N ALA A 66 -17.05 -8.98 41.29
CA ALA A 66 -17.70 -8.18 42.31
C ALA A 66 -19.12 -8.62 42.60
N LYS A 67 -19.79 -9.35 41.70
CA LYS A 67 -21.14 -9.88 41.90
C LYS A 67 -21.16 -11.15 42.76
N GLU A 68 -20.06 -11.83 42.84
CA GLU A 68 -19.92 -13.00 43.69
C GLU A 68 -19.57 -12.57 45.13
#